data_274dbbc1a38227f2595b0026e3e4387a
#
_entry.id   274dbbc1a38227f2595b0026e3e4387a
#
_cell.length_a   1.000
_cell.length_b   1.000
_cell.length_c   1.000
_cell.angle_alpha   90.00
_cell.angle_beta   90.00
_cell.angle_gamma   90.00
#
_symmetry.space_group_name_H-M   'P 1'
#
loop_
_entity.id
_entity.type
_entity.pdbx_description
1 polymer ?
#
loop_
_entity_poly.entity_id
_entity_poly.type
_entity_poly.pdbx_seq_one_letter_code
_entity_poly.pdbx_strand_id
1 'polypeptide(L)'
;EEVIRHIMNICKRDPRAGKVTTGGIVTVKDSTENWYLSWTINRQPQFKSQDKNTVLVWVYGLHTDCEGNYVRKPMRECTGEEICREWLYHIGIPEDRIEELATNACNTTTCYMPYINAFFQPRKESDRPKVVPDGAVNFAFIGQFAETPRDTIFTTEYSMRTGMESVYTLLDIDRGVPEVWGSKYDVRELLRACYYAVDKKPISELPLSFGEREAVKILLKKVKGTDVELLLRESGLLE
;
A
#
# COMPACT_ATOMS: atom_id res chain seq x y z
N GLU A 1 20.75 0.61 -20.65
CA GLU A 1 19.75 1.11 -21.59
C GLU A 1 18.67 0.07 -21.90
N GLU A 2 19.02 -1.20 -22.11
CA GLU A 2 18.06 -2.27 -22.45
C GLU A 2 17.03 -2.48 -21.34
N VAL A 3 17.45 -2.64 -20.09
CA VAL A 3 16.57 -2.77 -18.92
C VAL A 3 15.64 -1.55 -18.79
N ILE A 4 16.17 -0.34 -18.94
CA ILE A 4 15.38 0.89 -18.88
C ILE A 4 14.29 0.92 -19.95
N ARG A 5 14.57 0.45 -21.14
CA ARG A 5 13.61 0.37 -22.23
C ARG A 5 12.43 -0.57 -21.90
N HIS A 6 12.70 -1.72 -21.28
CA HIS A 6 11.66 -2.64 -20.81
C HIS A 6 10.81 -2.02 -19.69
N ILE A 7 11.45 -1.36 -18.74
CA ILE A 7 10.75 -0.58 -17.69
C ILE A 7 9.84 0.47 -18.32
N MET A 8 10.34 1.25 -19.28
CA MET A 8 9.55 2.27 -19.97
C MET A 8 8.38 1.69 -20.77
N ASN A 9 8.54 0.50 -21.34
CA ASN A 9 7.46 -0.19 -22.03
C ASN A 9 6.30 -0.56 -21.09
N ILE A 10 6.61 -0.88 -19.83
CA ILE A 10 5.61 -1.22 -18.81
C ILE A 10 4.97 0.05 -18.23
N CYS A 11 5.76 0.94 -17.69
CA CYS A 11 5.25 2.10 -16.93
C CYS A 11 4.96 3.34 -17.78
N LYS A 12 5.29 3.31 -19.08
CA LYS A 12 5.10 4.41 -20.05
C LYS A 12 5.81 5.72 -19.65
N ARG A 13 6.89 5.61 -18.90
CA ARG A 13 7.68 6.76 -18.41
C ARG A 13 9.15 6.40 -18.37
N ASP A 14 10.01 7.40 -18.59
CA ASP A 14 11.43 7.24 -18.30
C ASP A 14 11.65 7.42 -16.79
N PRO A 15 12.13 6.39 -16.09
CA PRO A 15 12.38 6.47 -14.65
C PRO A 15 13.46 7.51 -14.30
N ARG A 16 14.34 7.85 -15.24
CA ARG A 16 15.42 8.84 -15.06
C ARG A 16 14.94 10.28 -15.14
N ALA A 17 13.73 10.51 -15.65
CA ALA A 17 13.21 11.87 -15.88
C ALA A 17 12.93 12.68 -14.61
N GLY A 18 13.19 12.15 -13.43
CA GLY A 18 13.01 12.82 -12.15
C GLY A 18 11.55 13.10 -11.76
N LYS A 19 10.60 12.60 -12.54
CA LYS A 19 9.16 12.67 -12.26
C LYS A 19 8.71 11.50 -11.39
N VAL A 20 7.49 11.59 -10.90
CA VAL A 20 6.91 10.60 -10.00
C VAL A 20 6.98 9.18 -10.57
N THR A 21 7.20 8.28 -9.71
CA THR A 21 7.32 6.84 -9.72
C THR A 21 6.41 6.06 -10.64
N THR A 22 6.79 4.80 -10.85
CA THR A 22 5.99 3.84 -11.60
C THR A 22 4.67 3.46 -10.93
N GLY A 23 4.51 3.69 -9.61
CA GLY A 23 3.53 2.99 -8.81
C GLY A 23 3.97 1.54 -8.54
N GLY A 24 3.21 0.81 -7.74
CA GLY A 24 3.47 -0.61 -7.49
C GLY A 24 3.05 -1.45 -8.67
N ILE A 25 3.94 -2.27 -9.18
CA ILE A 25 3.69 -3.23 -10.27
C ILE A 25 3.84 -4.63 -9.71
N VAL A 26 2.78 -5.42 -9.80
CA VAL A 26 2.79 -6.82 -9.35
C VAL A 26 2.94 -7.73 -10.55
N THR A 27 3.85 -8.68 -10.44
CA THR A 27 4.07 -9.69 -11.46
C THR A 27 3.28 -10.95 -11.11
N VAL A 28 2.26 -11.24 -11.88
CA VAL A 28 1.53 -12.51 -11.84
C VAL A 28 1.65 -13.10 -13.21
N LYS A 29 2.44 -14.17 -13.35
CA LYS A 29 2.61 -14.88 -14.62
C LYS A 29 2.26 -16.34 -14.40
N ASP A 30 1.24 -16.78 -15.09
CA ASP A 30 0.83 -18.17 -15.30
C ASP A 30 0.47 -19.01 -14.07
N SER A 31 0.70 -18.57 -12.85
CA SER A 31 0.24 -19.28 -11.65
C SER A 31 0.22 -18.37 -10.41
N THR A 32 -0.59 -18.75 -9.44
CA THR A 32 -0.58 -18.19 -8.09
C THR A 32 0.61 -18.72 -7.25
N GLU A 33 1.36 -19.67 -7.78
CA GLU A 33 2.47 -20.33 -7.12
C GLU A 33 3.81 -19.83 -7.67
N ASN A 34 4.13 -18.60 -7.39
CA ASN A 34 5.43 -17.96 -7.66
C ASN A 34 5.77 -16.99 -6.52
N TRP A 35 6.87 -16.27 -6.63
CA TRP A 35 7.29 -15.33 -5.59
C TRP A 35 6.34 -14.14 -5.36
N TYR A 36 5.42 -13.90 -6.27
CA TYR A 36 4.51 -12.76 -6.23
C TYR A 36 5.29 -11.45 -6.10
N LEU A 37 6.22 -11.23 -7.04
CA LEU A 37 7.07 -10.05 -7.04
C LEU A 37 6.26 -8.78 -7.26
N SER A 38 6.49 -7.82 -6.41
CA SER A 38 6.05 -6.44 -6.62
C SER A 38 7.27 -5.55 -6.72
N TRP A 39 7.23 -4.54 -7.59
CA TRP A 39 8.32 -3.61 -7.75
C TRP A 39 7.84 -2.20 -8.04
N THR A 40 8.66 -1.24 -7.68
CA THR A 40 8.43 0.18 -7.92
C THR A 40 9.74 0.92 -8.12
N ILE A 41 9.68 1.99 -8.87
CA ILE A 41 10.79 2.93 -9.02
C ILE A 41 10.32 4.28 -8.49
N ASN A 42 10.89 4.71 -7.38
CA ASN A 42 10.63 6.00 -6.80
C ASN A 42 11.25 7.11 -7.68
N ARG A 43 10.94 8.36 -7.36
CA ARG A 43 11.53 9.50 -8.05
C ARG A 43 13.05 9.41 -8.03
N GLN A 44 13.67 9.55 -9.20
CA GLN A 44 15.13 9.50 -9.35
C GLN A 44 15.71 10.93 -9.49
N PRO A 45 16.92 11.19 -8.98
CA PRO A 45 17.67 10.32 -8.09
C PRO A 45 16.98 10.19 -6.73
N GLN A 46 17.04 9.01 -6.13
CA GLN A 46 16.49 8.78 -4.79
C GLN A 46 17.43 9.28 -3.70
N PHE A 47 18.73 9.19 -3.95
CA PHE A 47 19.77 9.69 -3.05
C PHE A 47 20.61 10.78 -3.71
N LYS A 48 21.09 11.74 -2.91
CA LYS A 48 21.93 12.85 -3.39
C LYS A 48 23.23 12.39 -4.04
N SER A 49 23.78 11.26 -3.58
CA SER A 49 25.04 10.67 -4.08
C SER A 49 24.82 9.63 -5.18
N GLN A 50 23.60 9.44 -5.64
CA GLN A 50 23.30 8.44 -6.68
C GLN A 50 23.92 8.85 -8.01
N ASP A 51 24.60 7.92 -8.67
CA ASP A 51 25.12 8.10 -10.01
C ASP A 51 23.95 8.34 -11.00
N LYS A 52 24.17 9.26 -11.94
CA LYS A 52 23.15 9.67 -12.93
C LYS A 52 22.72 8.54 -13.88
N ASN A 53 23.58 7.56 -14.07
CA ASN A 53 23.31 6.39 -14.93
C ASN A 53 22.69 5.23 -14.17
N THR A 54 22.48 5.37 -12.86
CA THR A 54 21.90 4.34 -12.00
C THR A 54 20.44 4.64 -11.71
N VAL A 55 19.61 3.61 -11.78
CA VAL A 55 18.20 3.65 -11.36
C VAL A 55 18.00 2.66 -10.23
N LEU A 56 17.47 3.13 -9.12
CA LEU A 56 17.14 2.29 -7.99
C LEU A 56 15.73 1.72 -8.16
N VAL A 57 15.65 0.40 -8.11
CA VAL A 57 14.41 -0.36 -8.20
C VAL A 57 14.18 -1.03 -6.85
N TRP A 58 13.03 -0.80 -6.29
CA TRP A 58 12.58 -1.48 -5.09
C TRP A 58 11.77 -2.71 -5.49
N VAL A 59 12.23 -3.90 -5.09
CA VAL A 59 11.58 -5.17 -5.40
C VAL A 59 11.32 -5.92 -4.10
N TYR A 60 10.14 -6.51 -3.97
CA TYR A 60 9.85 -7.43 -2.88
C TYR A 60 8.96 -8.58 -3.34
N GLY A 61 9.13 -9.73 -2.72
CA GLY A 61 8.29 -10.91 -2.92
C GLY A 61 7.49 -11.23 -1.67
N LEU A 62 6.28 -11.71 -1.84
CA LEU A 62 5.38 -12.07 -0.74
C LEU A 62 5.42 -13.57 -0.43
N HIS A 63 5.59 -14.41 -1.45
CA HIS A 63 5.59 -15.87 -1.32
C HIS A 63 7.02 -16.40 -1.39
N THR A 64 7.79 -16.12 -0.35
CA THR A 64 9.22 -16.42 -0.33
C THR A 64 9.57 -17.91 -0.24
N ASP A 65 8.57 -18.75 0.06
CA ASP A 65 8.70 -20.21 0.12
C ASP A 65 8.41 -20.90 -1.22
N CYS A 66 7.82 -20.18 -2.18
CA CYS A 66 7.53 -20.70 -3.51
C CYS A 66 8.73 -20.60 -4.44
N GLU A 67 8.76 -21.45 -5.47
CA GLU A 67 9.72 -21.33 -6.57
C GLU A 67 9.37 -20.14 -7.48
N GLY A 68 10.37 -19.52 -8.09
CA GLY A 68 10.17 -18.51 -9.11
C GLY A 68 9.71 -19.13 -10.45
N ASN A 69 9.32 -18.27 -11.39
CA ASN A 69 8.99 -18.70 -12.74
C ASN A 69 10.24 -19.01 -13.60
N TYR A 70 11.28 -18.25 -13.41
CA TYR A 70 12.57 -18.40 -14.09
C TYR A 70 13.58 -19.10 -13.17
N VAL A 71 13.74 -18.61 -11.95
CA VAL A 71 14.60 -19.20 -10.93
C VAL A 71 13.81 -20.27 -10.16
N ARG A 72 14.08 -21.53 -10.43
CA ARG A 72 13.38 -22.70 -9.83
C ARG A 72 13.88 -23.00 -8.42
N LYS A 73 13.71 -22.01 -7.51
CA LYS A 73 14.23 -22.04 -6.15
C LYS A 73 13.37 -21.13 -5.29
N PRO A 74 13.16 -21.46 -3.99
CA PRO A 74 12.48 -20.56 -3.06
C PRO A 74 13.22 -19.21 -2.94
N MET A 75 12.47 -18.10 -3.00
CA MET A 75 13.08 -16.77 -2.99
C MET A 75 13.98 -16.53 -1.77
N ARG A 76 13.59 -17.02 -0.60
CA ARG A 76 14.37 -16.89 0.64
C ARG A 76 15.77 -17.53 0.59
N GLU A 77 15.98 -18.45 -0.34
CA GLU A 77 17.25 -19.16 -0.54
C GLU A 77 18.09 -18.54 -1.68
N CYS A 78 17.54 -17.53 -2.35
CA CYS A 78 18.17 -16.91 -3.50
C CYS A 78 19.17 -15.84 -3.11
N THR A 79 20.23 -15.74 -3.91
CA THR A 79 21.13 -14.58 -3.91
C THR A 79 20.45 -13.37 -4.56
N GLY A 80 21.01 -12.17 -4.37
CA GLY A 80 20.51 -10.97 -5.02
C GLY A 80 20.53 -11.06 -6.53
N GLU A 81 21.54 -11.70 -7.09
CA GLU A 81 21.66 -11.89 -8.54
C GLU A 81 20.56 -12.83 -9.08
N GLU A 82 20.26 -13.92 -8.37
CA GLU A 82 19.13 -14.80 -8.73
C GLU A 82 17.79 -14.06 -8.68
N ILE A 83 17.56 -13.24 -7.66
CA ILE A 83 16.36 -12.39 -7.58
C ILE A 83 16.32 -11.38 -8.74
N CYS A 84 17.44 -10.81 -9.11
CA CYS A 84 17.54 -9.93 -10.27
C CYS A 84 17.16 -10.66 -11.58
N ARG A 85 17.62 -11.88 -11.79
CA ARG A 85 17.27 -12.69 -12.96
C ARG A 85 15.76 -12.91 -13.06
N GLU A 86 15.12 -13.28 -11.97
CA GLU A 86 13.67 -13.46 -11.92
C GLU A 86 12.94 -12.15 -12.24
N TRP A 87 13.40 -11.03 -11.68
CA TRP A 87 12.81 -9.73 -11.97
C TRP A 87 12.97 -9.32 -13.43
N LEU A 88 14.16 -9.53 -14.01
CA LEU A 88 14.43 -9.27 -15.45
C LEU A 88 13.52 -10.10 -16.36
N TYR A 89 13.29 -11.36 -16.02
CA TYR A 89 12.33 -12.22 -16.70
C TYR A 89 10.92 -11.62 -16.68
N HIS A 90 10.47 -11.17 -15.52
CA HIS A 90 9.13 -10.60 -15.36
C HIS A 90 8.93 -9.25 -16.05
N ILE A 91 9.96 -8.47 -16.25
CA ILE A 91 9.87 -7.24 -17.07
C ILE A 91 9.99 -7.48 -18.57
N GLY A 92 10.14 -8.76 -18.97
CA GLY A 92 10.13 -9.19 -20.36
C GLY A 92 11.48 -9.10 -21.07
N ILE A 93 12.59 -9.15 -20.35
CA ILE A 93 13.92 -9.33 -20.93
C ILE A 93 13.98 -10.71 -21.59
N PRO A 94 14.50 -10.84 -22.82
CA PRO A 94 14.73 -12.15 -23.45
C PRO A 94 15.65 -13.04 -22.60
N GLU A 95 15.32 -14.33 -22.49
CA GLU A 95 16.00 -15.24 -21.58
C GLU A 95 17.51 -15.37 -21.86
N ASP A 96 17.92 -15.30 -23.12
CA ASP A 96 19.31 -15.30 -23.55
C ASP A 96 20.10 -14.05 -23.11
N ARG A 97 19.42 -13.00 -22.68
CA ARG A 97 20.03 -11.74 -22.21
C ARG A 97 20.04 -11.59 -20.69
N ILE A 98 19.24 -12.37 -19.99
CA ILE A 98 19.03 -12.22 -18.53
C ILE A 98 20.35 -12.36 -17.79
N GLU A 99 21.13 -13.39 -18.06
CA GLU A 99 22.38 -13.70 -17.37
C GLU A 99 23.39 -12.55 -17.50
N GLU A 100 23.61 -12.09 -18.73
CA GLU A 100 24.54 -10.99 -19.00
C GLU A 100 24.13 -9.70 -18.30
N LEU A 101 22.83 -9.37 -18.35
CA LEU A 101 22.32 -8.13 -17.76
C LEU A 101 22.28 -8.17 -16.23
N ALA A 102 21.94 -9.31 -15.64
CA ALA A 102 21.98 -9.47 -14.18
C ALA A 102 23.40 -9.27 -13.64
N THR A 103 24.40 -9.82 -14.32
CA THR A 103 25.80 -9.74 -13.89
C THR A 103 26.44 -8.38 -14.18
N ASN A 104 26.21 -7.79 -15.35
CA ASN A 104 26.96 -6.63 -15.81
C ASN A 104 26.20 -5.28 -15.68
N ALA A 105 24.88 -5.31 -15.60
CA ALA A 105 24.06 -4.09 -15.60
C ALA A 105 23.27 -3.87 -14.32
N CYS A 106 23.22 -4.85 -13.44
CA CYS A 106 22.46 -4.79 -12.19
C CYS A 106 23.36 -5.08 -10.98
N ASN A 107 22.98 -4.50 -9.86
CA ASN A 107 23.55 -4.83 -8.55
C ASN A 107 22.39 -4.94 -7.57
N THR A 108 22.19 -6.09 -6.96
CA THR A 108 21.04 -6.36 -6.10
C THR A 108 21.49 -6.68 -4.68
N THR A 109 21.04 -5.84 -3.75
CA THR A 109 21.19 -6.07 -2.31
C THR A 109 19.92 -6.70 -1.78
N THR A 110 20.03 -7.85 -1.17
CA THR A 110 18.91 -8.56 -0.55
C THR A 110 18.80 -8.25 0.94
N CYS A 111 17.55 -8.15 1.39
CA CYS A 111 17.23 -8.08 2.80
C CYS A 111 16.05 -9.00 3.08
N TYR A 112 16.28 -10.07 3.84
CA TYR A 112 15.19 -10.93 4.29
C TYR A 112 14.68 -10.45 5.64
N MET A 113 13.40 -10.11 5.69
CA MET A 113 12.73 -9.64 6.90
C MET A 113 11.68 -10.66 7.33
N PRO A 114 12.00 -11.52 8.29
CA PRO A 114 11.07 -12.53 8.79
C PRO A 114 9.77 -11.88 9.31
N TYR A 115 8.65 -12.49 9.01
CA TYR A 115 7.33 -12.06 9.47
C TYR A 115 6.86 -10.69 8.99
N ILE A 116 7.57 -10.03 8.06
CA ILE A 116 7.21 -8.69 7.58
C ILE A 116 5.82 -8.63 6.95
N ASN A 117 5.39 -9.72 6.31
CA ASN A 117 4.07 -9.82 5.68
C ASN A 117 2.95 -10.24 6.64
N ALA A 118 3.22 -10.37 7.94
CA ALA A 118 2.21 -10.71 8.95
C ALA A 118 1.04 -9.71 9.00
N PHE A 119 1.27 -8.47 8.57
CA PHE A 119 0.22 -7.45 8.50
C PHE A 119 -0.87 -7.75 7.46
N PHE A 120 -0.63 -8.63 6.50
CA PHE A 120 -1.65 -9.11 5.56
C PHE A 120 -2.53 -10.22 6.12
N GLN A 121 -2.15 -10.81 7.26
CA GLN A 121 -2.89 -11.90 7.86
C GLN A 121 -4.08 -11.37 8.67
N PRO A 122 -5.23 -12.08 8.65
CA PRO A 122 -6.34 -11.75 9.51
C PRO A 122 -5.92 -11.78 10.99
N ARG A 123 -6.32 -10.77 11.75
CA ARG A 123 -6.05 -10.66 13.18
C ARG A 123 -7.24 -10.10 13.94
N LYS A 124 -7.27 -10.35 15.21
CA LYS A 124 -8.17 -9.69 16.15
C LYS A 124 -7.46 -8.51 16.80
N GLU A 125 -8.23 -7.56 17.28
CA GLU A 125 -7.74 -6.58 18.24
C GLU A 125 -7.15 -7.34 19.43
N SER A 126 -6.03 -6.93 19.95
CA SER A 126 -5.26 -7.62 21.00
C SER A 126 -4.35 -8.80 20.58
N ASP A 127 -4.32 -9.20 19.33
CA ASP A 127 -3.33 -10.18 18.87
C ASP A 127 -1.89 -9.65 18.90
N ARG A 128 -1.74 -8.34 19.07
CA ARG A 128 -0.46 -7.64 19.23
C ARG A 128 -0.33 -7.04 20.61
N PRO A 129 0.89 -6.95 21.14
CA PRO A 129 1.11 -6.26 22.40
C PRO A 129 0.80 -4.77 22.26
N LYS A 130 0.35 -4.15 23.36
CA LYS A 130 0.34 -2.68 23.49
C LYS A 130 1.75 -2.14 23.23
N VAL A 131 1.86 -0.90 22.77
CA VAL A 131 3.14 -0.21 22.63
C VAL A 131 3.96 -0.28 23.92
N VAL A 132 3.36 0.09 25.04
CA VAL A 132 3.91 -0.16 26.36
C VAL A 132 2.99 -1.18 27.05
N PRO A 133 3.41 -2.45 27.19
CA PRO A 133 2.62 -3.47 27.89
C PRO A 133 2.37 -3.10 29.35
N ASP A 134 1.27 -3.59 29.90
CA ASP A 134 0.94 -3.38 31.31
C ASP A 134 2.07 -3.93 32.21
N GLY A 135 2.60 -3.09 33.07
CA GLY A 135 3.73 -3.42 33.95
C GLY A 135 5.12 -3.25 33.32
N ALA A 136 5.23 -2.85 32.08
CA ALA A 136 6.52 -2.47 31.50
C ALA A 136 7.01 -1.15 32.08
N VAL A 137 8.30 -1.12 32.48
CA VAL A 137 8.91 0.05 33.14
C VAL A 137 9.83 0.82 32.20
N ASN A 138 10.60 0.11 31.35
CA ASN A 138 11.68 0.71 30.57
C ASN A 138 11.81 0.12 29.17
N PHE A 139 10.78 -0.50 28.62
CA PHE A 139 10.77 -0.99 27.24
C PHE A 139 9.40 -0.80 26.59
N ALA A 140 9.40 -0.74 25.27
CA ALA A 140 8.20 -0.65 24.46
C ALA A 140 8.35 -1.45 23.17
N PHE A 141 7.24 -1.89 22.59
CA PHE A 141 7.17 -2.40 21.23
C PHE A 141 6.82 -1.26 20.29
N ILE A 142 7.53 -1.17 19.17
CA ILE A 142 7.28 -0.14 18.16
C ILE A 142 7.14 -0.76 16.77
N GLY A 143 6.56 0.00 15.84
CA GLY A 143 6.34 -0.43 14.47
C GLY A 143 5.18 -1.42 14.35
N GLN A 144 5.18 -2.18 13.28
CA GLN A 144 4.05 -3.02 12.88
C GLN A 144 3.69 -4.17 13.85
N PHE A 145 4.53 -4.46 14.80
CA PHE A 145 4.31 -5.52 15.79
C PHE A 145 3.63 -5.07 17.08
N ALA A 146 3.43 -3.77 17.22
CA ALA A 146 2.68 -3.20 18.33
C ALA A 146 1.23 -2.91 17.92
N GLU A 147 0.30 -2.90 18.87
CA GLU A 147 -1.08 -2.49 18.63
C GLU A 147 -1.21 -0.97 18.73
N THR A 148 -1.84 -0.36 17.74
CA THR A 148 -2.31 1.02 17.84
C THR A 148 -3.70 1.14 17.21
N PRO A 149 -4.65 1.79 17.89
CA PRO A 149 -6.03 1.87 17.42
C PRO A 149 -6.16 2.65 16.11
N ARG A 150 -7.04 2.18 15.23
CA ARG A 150 -7.49 2.91 14.04
C ARG A 150 -6.42 3.22 12.99
N ASP A 151 -5.25 2.60 13.05
CA ASP A 151 -4.20 2.84 12.07
C ASP A 151 -3.92 1.61 11.19
N THR A 152 -3.25 1.85 10.07
CA THR A 152 -2.85 0.82 9.13
C THR A 152 -1.40 0.44 9.33
N ILE A 153 -1.15 -0.80 9.58
CA ILE A 153 0.03 -1.38 10.19
C ILE A 153 1.34 -1.09 9.48
N PHE A 154 1.53 -1.05 8.27
CA PHE A 154 2.85 -1.01 7.62
C PHE A 154 3.25 0.39 7.14
N THR A 155 2.61 1.42 7.64
CA THR A 155 2.89 2.79 7.24
C THR A 155 4.00 3.42 8.07
N THR A 156 4.69 4.39 7.51
CA THR A 156 5.64 5.23 8.26
C THR A 156 4.93 5.95 9.41
N GLU A 157 3.68 6.35 9.21
CA GLU A 157 2.86 6.96 10.24
C GLU A 157 2.65 6.02 11.42
N TYR A 158 2.36 4.74 11.17
CA TYR A 158 2.22 3.73 12.22
C TYR A 158 3.48 3.63 13.07
N SER A 159 4.64 3.59 12.44
CA SER A 159 5.93 3.55 13.13
C SER A 159 6.17 4.82 13.97
N MET A 160 5.82 5.98 13.44
CA MET A 160 5.92 7.25 14.18
C MET A 160 4.97 7.30 15.37
N ARG A 161 3.72 6.86 15.21
CA ARG A 161 2.73 6.80 16.29
C ARG A 161 3.21 5.94 17.44
N THR A 162 3.62 4.72 17.17
CA THR A 162 4.13 3.82 18.20
C THR A 162 5.39 4.36 18.87
N GLY A 163 6.27 5.01 18.11
CA GLY A 163 7.44 5.69 18.66
C GLY A 163 7.07 6.86 19.59
N MET A 164 6.14 7.70 19.18
CA MET A 164 5.65 8.81 20.02
C MET A 164 4.97 8.29 21.29
N GLU A 165 4.08 7.31 21.16
CA GLU A 165 3.39 6.69 22.28
C GLU A 165 4.37 6.07 23.28
N SER A 166 5.39 5.37 22.80
CA SER A 166 6.41 4.79 23.66
C SER A 166 7.14 5.84 24.48
N VAL A 167 7.54 6.95 23.88
CA VAL A 167 8.24 8.05 24.56
C VAL A 167 7.33 8.73 25.57
N TYR A 168 6.11 9.05 25.19
CA TYR A 168 5.18 9.77 26.08
C TYR A 168 4.80 8.92 27.29
N THR A 169 4.55 7.62 27.06
CA THR A 169 4.18 6.70 28.15
C THR A 169 5.36 6.41 29.08
N LEU A 170 6.53 6.07 28.54
CA LEU A 170 7.68 5.68 29.35
C LEU A 170 8.28 6.85 30.14
N LEU A 171 8.16 8.07 29.63
CA LEU A 171 8.67 9.27 30.29
C LEU A 171 7.58 10.06 31.06
N ASP A 172 6.38 9.50 31.17
CA ASP A 172 5.23 10.13 31.84
C ASP A 172 4.98 11.57 31.35
N ILE A 173 5.05 11.74 30.01
CA ILE A 173 4.81 13.03 29.38
C ILE A 173 3.30 13.19 29.17
N ASP A 174 2.70 14.20 29.76
CA ASP A 174 1.27 14.54 29.58
C ASP A 174 1.01 15.05 28.14
N ARG A 175 1.05 14.11 27.19
CA ARG A 175 0.82 14.35 25.79
C ARG A 175 0.18 13.13 25.13
N GLY A 176 -0.87 13.33 24.36
CA GLY A 176 -1.46 12.30 23.51
C GLY A 176 -0.78 12.25 22.14
N VAL A 177 -0.72 11.05 21.57
CA VAL A 177 -0.43 10.89 20.13
C VAL A 177 -1.64 11.39 19.35
N PRO A 178 -1.48 12.22 18.31
CA PRO A 178 -2.59 12.67 17.48
C PRO A 178 -3.43 11.49 16.99
N GLU A 179 -4.74 11.58 17.09
CA GLU A 179 -5.62 10.50 16.61
C GLU A 179 -5.56 10.33 15.10
N VAL A 180 -5.74 9.09 14.64
CA VAL A 180 -5.96 8.81 13.21
C VAL A 180 -7.33 9.35 12.83
N TRP A 181 -7.38 10.09 11.73
CA TRP A 181 -8.67 10.54 11.20
C TRP A 181 -9.56 9.36 10.81
N GLY A 182 -10.65 9.22 11.55
CA GLY A 182 -11.59 8.12 11.36
C GLY A 182 -12.58 8.38 10.24
N SER A 183 -12.16 8.26 8.98
CA SER A 183 -13.02 8.52 7.80
C SER A 183 -14.36 7.78 7.83
N LYS A 184 -14.41 6.59 8.43
CA LYS A 184 -15.63 5.82 8.62
C LYS A 184 -16.70 6.48 9.51
N TYR A 185 -16.31 7.50 10.27
CA TYR A 185 -17.22 8.32 11.10
C TYR A 185 -17.49 9.69 10.49
N ASP A 186 -16.86 10.02 9.36
CA ASP A 186 -17.12 11.26 8.63
C ASP A 186 -18.32 11.06 7.70
N VAL A 187 -19.40 11.77 7.98
CA VAL A 187 -20.63 11.65 7.19
C VAL A 187 -20.42 11.99 5.71
N ARG A 188 -19.51 12.90 5.39
CA ARG A 188 -19.18 13.27 4.00
C ARG A 188 -18.55 12.11 3.25
N GLU A 189 -17.62 11.40 3.90
CA GLU A 189 -16.98 10.22 3.30
C GLU A 189 -17.93 9.05 3.19
N LEU A 190 -18.83 8.87 4.15
CA LEU A 190 -19.89 7.86 4.07
C LEU A 190 -20.85 8.13 2.92
N LEU A 191 -21.31 9.36 2.75
CA LEU A 191 -22.18 9.75 1.63
C LEU A 191 -21.47 9.60 0.30
N ARG A 192 -20.20 9.97 0.21
CA ARG A 192 -19.38 9.76 -0.98
C ARG A 192 -19.20 8.27 -1.29
N ALA A 193 -18.97 7.44 -0.29
CA ALA A 193 -18.92 5.99 -0.45
C ALA A 193 -20.25 5.43 -0.97
N CYS A 194 -21.38 5.90 -0.45
CA CYS A 194 -22.71 5.54 -0.96
C CYS A 194 -22.86 5.93 -2.44
N TYR A 195 -22.45 7.13 -2.83
CA TYR A 195 -22.52 7.58 -4.22
C TYR A 195 -21.71 6.66 -5.16
N TYR A 196 -20.49 6.26 -4.76
CA TYR A 196 -19.69 5.30 -5.54
C TYR A 196 -20.30 3.89 -5.54
N ALA A 197 -20.89 3.45 -4.45
CA ALA A 197 -21.54 2.13 -4.35
C ALA A 197 -22.75 1.98 -5.27
N VAL A 198 -23.38 3.09 -5.67
CA VAL A 198 -24.50 3.12 -6.61
C VAL A 198 -24.07 3.59 -8.01
N ASP A 199 -22.83 3.28 -8.41
CA ASP A 199 -22.27 3.60 -9.73
C ASP A 199 -22.34 5.09 -10.10
N LYS A 200 -22.15 5.97 -9.13
CA LYS A 200 -22.20 7.44 -9.28
C LYS A 200 -23.55 7.96 -9.78
N LYS A 201 -24.63 7.29 -9.41
CA LYS A 201 -25.98 7.72 -9.75
C LYS A 201 -26.59 8.55 -8.63
N PRO A 202 -27.24 9.67 -8.95
CA PRO A 202 -28.03 10.38 -7.95
C PRO A 202 -29.24 9.54 -7.53
N ILE A 203 -29.80 9.86 -6.38
CA ILE A 203 -30.95 9.13 -5.82
C ILE A 203 -32.13 9.07 -6.80
N SER A 204 -32.31 10.11 -7.64
CA SER A 204 -33.34 10.18 -8.66
C SER A 204 -33.25 9.07 -9.72
N GLU A 205 -32.07 8.56 -9.99
CA GLU A 205 -31.80 7.55 -11.01
C GLU A 205 -31.71 6.10 -10.45
N LEU A 206 -31.82 5.94 -9.15
CA LEU A 206 -31.77 4.62 -8.54
C LEU A 206 -33.01 3.76 -8.90
N PRO A 207 -32.84 2.44 -9.06
CA PRO A 207 -33.93 1.51 -9.39
C PRO A 207 -34.83 1.22 -8.17
N LEU A 208 -35.47 2.27 -7.65
CA LEU A 208 -36.33 2.18 -6.48
C LEU A 208 -37.74 1.74 -6.87
N SER A 209 -38.39 0.95 -6.03
CA SER A 209 -39.80 0.64 -6.11
C SER A 209 -40.67 1.91 -5.90
N PHE A 210 -41.94 1.83 -6.25
CA PHE A 210 -42.87 2.96 -6.08
C PHE A 210 -42.91 3.45 -4.62
N GLY A 211 -43.01 2.52 -3.67
CA GLY A 211 -43.08 2.88 -2.25
C GLY A 211 -41.79 3.55 -1.73
N GLU A 212 -40.60 3.03 -2.17
CA GLU A 212 -39.31 3.62 -1.83
C GLU A 212 -39.15 5.02 -2.42
N ARG A 213 -39.55 5.23 -3.65
CA ARG A 213 -39.54 6.57 -4.28
C ARG A 213 -40.37 7.58 -3.52
N GLU A 214 -41.57 7.21 -3.08
CA GLU A 214 -42.41 8.11 -2.31
C GLU A 214 -41.80 8.39 -0.91
N ALA A 215 -41.26 7.38 -0.27
CA ALA A 215 -40.56 7.57 1.01
C ALA A 215 -39.36 8.52 0.87
N VAL A 216 -38.53 8.32 -0.17
CA VAL A 216 -37.39 9.19 -0.48
C VAL A 216 -37.84 10.63 -0.74
N LYS A 217 -38.90 10.86 -1.53
CA LYS A 217 -39.43 12.20 -1.78
C LYS A 217 -39.86 12.89 -0.49
N ILE A 218 -40.52 12.15 0.41
CA ILE A 218 -40.96 12.70 1.71
C ILE A 218 -39.73 13.10 2.55
N LEU A 219 -38.69 12.23 2.59
CA LEU A 219 -37.46 12.51 3.34
C LEU A 219 -36.72 13.72 2.77
N LEU A 220 -36.54 13.77 1.44
CA LEU A 220 -35.85 14.88 0.78
C LEU A 220 -36.60 16.21 1.00
N LYS A 221 -37.94 16.18 1.03
CA LYS A 221 -38.74 17.36 1.35
C LYS A 221 -38.52 17.85 2.79
N LYS A 222 -38.31 16.91 3.74
CA LYS A 222 -38.03 17.25 5.14
C LYS A 222 -36.65 17.85 5.37
N VAL A 223 -35.67 17.43 4.60
CA VAL A 223 -34.30 17.92 4.72
C VAL A 223 -33.99 19.13 3.84
N LYS A 224 -34.95 19.59 3.07
CA LYS A 224 -34.80 20.74 2.18
C LYS A 224 -34.43 22.01 2.96
N GLY A 225 -33.40 22.71 2.54
CA GLY A 225 -32.86 23.91 3.18
C GLY A 225 -32.02 23.64 4.44
N THR A 226 -31.67 22.39 4.72
CA THR A 226 -30.79 22.03 5.83
C THR A 226 -29.39 21.64 5.36
N ASP A 227 -28.43 21.55 6.29
CA ASP A 227 -27.08 21.06 6.01
C ASP A 227 -27.06 19.63 5.46
N VAL A 228 -28.09 18.81 5.75
CA VAL A 228 -28.24 17.48 5.19
C VAL A 228 -28.47 17.54 3.68
N GLU A 229 -29.31 18.46 3.18
CA GLU A 229 -29.46 18.67 1.74
C GLU A 229 -28.16 19.10 1.11
N LEU A 230 -27.41 20.02 1.74
CA LEU A 230 -26.13 20.47 1.24
C LEU A 230 -25.12 19.31 1.13
N LEU A 231 -25.00 18.50 2.16
CA LEU A 231 -24.13 17.32 2.16
C LEU A 231 -24.50 16.30 1.07
N LEU A 232 -25.79 16.07 0.84
CA LEU A 232 -26.26 15.19 -0.24
C LEU A 232 -25.89 15.72 -1.62
N ARG A 233 -25.97 17.04 -1.83
CA ARG A 233 -25.54 17.68 -3.09
C ARG A 233 -24.03 17.60 -3.28
N GLU A 234 -23.26 17.96 -2.27
CA GLU A 234 -21.79 17.89 -2.31
C GLU A 234 -21.27 16.48 -2.54
N SER A 235 -21.99 15.46 -2.08
CA SER A 235 -21.62 14.06 -2.31
C SER A 235 -22.02 13.52 -3.69
N GLY A 236 -22.84 14.24 -4.46
CA GLY A 236 -23.37 13.82 -5.75
C GLY A 236 -24.64 12.95 -5.66
N LEU A 237 -25.13 12.65 -4.46
CA LEU A 237 -26.36 11.87 -4.27
C LEU A 237 -27.64 12.65 -4.59
N LEU A 238 -27.59 13.96 -4.56
CA LEU A 238 -28.70 14.85 -4.93
C LEU A 238 -28.20 15.85 -5.99
N GLU A 239 -29.01 16.05 -7.03
CA GLU A 239 -28.78 17.06 -8.09
C GLU A 239 -29.02 18.51 -7.62
#